data_1994a6be1d01468f779b3b3677a1d93e
#
_entry.id   1994a6be1d01468f779b3b3677a1d93e
#
_cell.length_a   1.000
_cell.length_b   1.000
_cell.length_c   1.000
_cell.angle_alpha   90.00
_cell.angle_beta   90.00
_cell.angle_gamma   90.00
#
_symmetry.space_group_name_H-M   'P 1'
#
loop_
_entity.id
_entity.type
_entity.pdbx_description
1 polymer ?
#
loop_
_entity_poly.entity_id
_entity_poly.type
_entity_poly.pdbx_seq_one_letter_code
_entity_poly.pdbx_strand_id
1 'polypeptide(L)'
;MTEQSLKDKTAKGLFWGGLSNGMQQLLNLIFGIALARILDAEDYGMIGMLSIFSLIASTLQESGFTAALANKKNISHEDYNAVFWFSLFTSGLLYILLFFLSPYIAEFYHTPALIPLARYTFLGFFIASLGIAHNAYLFRNLKVKQKAFIQLTGLILSNITGVTLALCGMAYWGIATQGLVYVTSNTILFWRYSGWKPTLHISFKPLKSCLLYTSPSPRD
;
A
#
# COMPACT_ATOMS: atom_id res chain seq x y z
N MET A 1 -14.22 -16.39 -25.22
CA MET A 1 -13.48 -17.15 -24.16
C MET A 1 -14.46 -18.18 -23.64
N THR A 2 -14.11 -19.45 -23.66
CA THR A 2 -14.99 -20.54 -23.19
C THR A 2 -15.14 -20.44 -21.66
N GLU A 3 -16.34 -20.73 -21.16
CA GLU A 3 -16.69 -20.68 -19.74
C GLU A 3 -15.74 -21.52 -18.86
N GLN A 4 -15.23 -22.60 -19.40
CA GLN A 4 -14.23 -23.47 -18.78
C GLN A 4 -12.88 -22.77 -18.57
N SER A 5 -12.44 -21.93 -19.52
CA SER A 5 -11.21 -21.13 -19.41
C SER A 5 -11.30 -20.04 -18.31
N LEU A 6 -12.51 -19.53 -18.05
CA LEU A 6 -12.74 -18.54 -17.00
C LEU A 6 -12.74 -19.21 -15.61
N LYS A 7 -13.39 -20.38 -15.47
CA LYS A 7 -13.40 -21.17 -14.23
C LYS A 7 -11.99 -21.58 -13.82
N ASP A 8 -11.17 -22.05 -14.76
CA ASP A 8 -9.77 -22.44 -14.49
C ASP A 8 -8.90 -21.25 -14.06
N LYS A 9 -9.08 -20.09 -14.67
CA LYS A 9 -8.34 -18.87 -14.28
C LYS A 9 -8.77 -18.39 -12.89
N THR A 10 -10.06 -18.46 -12.59
CA THR A 10 -10.59 -18.07 -11.27
C THR A 10 -10.11 -19.03 -10.19
N ALA A 11 -10.17 -20.36 -10.43
CA ALA A 11 -9.70 -21.37 -9.49
C ALA A 11 -8.19 -21.20 -9.21
N LYS A 12 -7.38 -20.99 -10.25
CA LYS A 12 -5.93 -20.69 -10.10
C LYS A 12 -5.70 -19.39 -9.34
N GLY A 13 -6.51 -18.36 -9.59
CA GLY A 13 -6.45 -17.08 -8.90
C GLY A 13 -6.73 -17.24 -7.40
N LEU A 14 -7.79 -17.97 -7.04
CA LEU A 14 -8.16 -18.26 -5.66
C LEU A 14 -7.07 -19.08 -4.95
N PHE A 15 -6.52 -20.10 -5.60
CA PHE A 15 -5.45 -20.91 -5.05
C PHE A 15 -4.19 -20.08 -4.77
N TRP A 16 -3.71 -19.32 -5.75
CA TRP A 16 -2.53 -18.46 -5.57
C TRP A 16 -2.76 -17.34 -4.57
N GLY A 17 -3.98 -16.76 -4.52
CA GLY A 17 -4.35 -15.75 -3.53
C GLY A 17 -4.36 -16.32 -2.11
N GLY A 18 -5.00 -17.48 -1.90
CA GLY A 18 -5.05 -18.16 -0.61
C GLY A 18 -3.66 -18.59 -0.14
N LEU A 19 -2.86 -19.21 -1.02
CA LEU A 19 -1.49 -19.62 -0.72
C LEU A 19 -0.60 -18.43 -0.36
N SER A 20 -0.70 -17.34 -1.13
CA SER A 20 0.06 -16.12 -0.85
C SER A 20 -0.31 -15.51 0.49
N ASN A 21 -1.61 -15.40 0.80
CA ASN A 21 -2.07 -14.88 2.09
C ASN A 21 -1.60 -15.77 3.26
N GLY A 22 -1.70 -17.08 3.12
CA GLY A 22 -1.20 -18.02 4.13
C GLY A 22 0.30 -17.87 4.37
N MET A 23 1.09 -17.80 3.29
CA MET A 23 2.54 -17.57 3.40
C MET A 23 2.88 -16.21 4.03
N GLN A 24 2.15 -15.15 3.66
CA GLN A 24 2.34 -13.83 4.27
C GLN A 24 2.08 -13.88 5.78
N GLN A 25 1.01 -14.55 6.22
CA GLN A 25 0.70 -14.69 7.65
C GLN A 25 1.77 -15.48 8.40
N LEU A 26 2.26 -16.57 7.82
CA LEU A 26 3.35 -17.35 8.42
C LEU A 26 4.64 -16.52 8.54
N LEU A 27 5.01 -15.81 7.50
CA LEU A 27 6.19 -14.93 7.53
C LEU A 27 6.01 -13.81 8.57
N ASN A 28 4.85 -13.15 8.60
CA ASN A 28 4.56 -12.13 9.60
C ASN A 28 4.64 -12.67 11.03
N LEU A 29 4.17 -13.90 11.25
CA LEU A 29 4.26 -14.55 12.57
C LEU A 29 5.73 -14.80 12.96
N ILE A 30 6.51 -15.42 12.05
CA ILE A 30 7.91 -15.75 12.32
C ILE A 30 8.74 -14.50 12.61
N PHE A 31 8.65 -13.51 11.71
CA PHE A 31 9.41 -12.27 11.85
C PHE A 31 8.86 -11.39 12.99
N GLY A 32 7.54 -11.41 13.25
CA GLY A 32 6.93 -10.73 14.37
C GLY A 32 7.43 -11.27 15.71
N ILE A 33 7.54 -12.61 15.86
CA ILE A 33 8.13 -13.23 17.06
C ILE A 33 9.61 -12.84 17.19
N ALA A 34 10.36 -12.83 16.09
CA ALA A 34 11.77 -12.42 16.10
C ALA A 34 11.93 -10.98 16.58
N LEU A 35 11.15 -10.05 16.04
CA LEU A 35 11.16 -8.65 16.44
C LEU A 35 10.70 -8.46 17.89
N ALA A 36 9.67 -9.18 18.33
CA ALA A 36 9.16 -9.11 19.71
C ALA A 36 10.17 -9.61 20.76
N ARG A 37 11.18 -10.37 20.36
CA ARG A 37 12.30 -10.78 21.24
C ARG A 37 13.46 -9.79 21.28
N ILE A 38 13.53 -8.89 20.31
CA ILE A 38 14.64 -7.93 20.16
C ILE A 38 14.22 -6.56 20.64
N LEU A 39 12.97 -6.16 20.39
CA LEU A 39 12.44 -4.84 20.65
C LEU A 39 11.62 -4.80 21.93
N ASP A 40 11.67 -3.67 22.62
CA ASP A 40 10.91 -3.41 23.84
C ASP A 40 9.49 -2.89 23.55
N ALA A 41 8.65 -2.87 24.58
CA ALA A 41 7.28 -2.34 24.48
C ALA A 41 7.25 -0.85 24.10
N GLU A 42 8.26 -0.10 24.48
CA GLU A 42 8.41 1.32 24.14
C GLU A 42 8.58 1.52 22.64
N ASP A 43 9.39 0.68 21.97
CA ASP A 43 9.60 0.70 20.53
C ASP A 43 8.31 0.47 19.75
N TYR A 44 7.52 -0.52 20.17
CA TYR A 44 6.19 -0.76 19.61
C TYR A 44 5.21 0.37 19.90
N GLY A 45 5.33 0.98 21.09
CA GLY A 45 4.55 2.14 21.48
C GLY A 45 4.77 3.33 20.54
N MET A 46 6.02 3.62 20.17
CA MET A 46 6.37 4.68 19.23
C MET A 46 5.68 4.53 17.87
N ILE A 47 5.65 3.31 17.33
CA ILE A 47 4.96 3.02 16.07
C ILE A 47 3.43 3.00 16.27
N GLY A 48 2.98 2.48 17.43
CA GLY A 48 1.57 2.43 17.80
C GLY A 48 0.91 3.82 17.85
N MET A 49 1.61 4.83 18.37
CA MET A 49 1.13 6.22 18.41
C MET A 49 0.88 6.77 17.01
N LEU A 50 1.64 6.36 16.00
CA LEU A 50 1.47 6.78 14.62
C LEU A 50 0.44 5.93 13.85
N SER A 51 0.07 4.76 14.36
CA SER A 51 -0.79 3.81 13.65
C SER A 51 -2.18 4.36 13.35
N ILE A 52 -2.76 5.14 14.26
CA ILE A 52 -4.08 5.78 14.08
C ILE A 52 -4.05 6.76 12.92
N PHE A 53 -3.02 7.61 12.86
CA PHE A 53 -2.86 8.57 11.78
C PHE A 53 -2.60 7.87 10.44
N SER A 54 -1.82 6.77 10.49
CA SER A 54 -1.56 5.92 9.34
C SER A 54 -2.83 5.24 8.83
N LEU A 55 -3.70 4.77 9.72
CA LEU A 55 -4.98 4.15 9.36
C LEU A 55 -5.92 5.17 8.68
N ILE A 56 -6.05 6.36 9.24
CA ILE A 56 -6.87 7.43 8.65
C ILE A 56 -6.32 7.81 7.27
N ALA A 57 -5.00 8.00 7.17
CA ALA A 57 -4.34 8.37 5.92
C ALA A 57 -4.50 7.29 4.83
N SER A 58 -4.33 6.01 5.18
CA SER A 58 -4.53 4.90 4.24
C SER A 58 -5.98 4.79 3.78
N THR A 59 -6.94 4.96 4.67
CA THR A 59 -8.36 4.96 4.34
C THR A 59 -8.72 6.09 3.36
N LEU A 60 -8.18 7.28 3.58
CA LEU A 60 -8.35 8.41 2.66
C LEU A 60 -7.69 8.16 1.31
N GLN A 61 -6.51 7.54 1.29
CA GLN A 61 -5.78 7.21 0.08
C GLN A 61 -6.47 6.12 -0.74
N GLU A 62 -7.01 5.10 -0.07
CA GLU A 62 -7.69 3.97 -0.73
C GLU A 62 -9.10 4.31 -1.20
N SER A 63 -9.62 5.52 -0.95
CA SER A 63 -10.99 6.01 -1.13
C SER A 63 -11.71 5.56 -2.43
N GLY A 64 -11.81 4.26 -2.65
CA GLY A 64 -12.64 3.64 -3.67
C GLY A 64 -12.11 3.64 -5.10
N PHE A 65 -11.00 4.32 -5.41
CA PHE A 65 -10.49 4.40 -6.79
C PHE A 65 -10.02 3.06 -7.34
N THR A 66 -9.39 2.23 -6.51
CA THR A 66 -8.99 0.87 -6.91
C THR A 66 -10.22 0.02 -7.20
N ALA A 67 -11.26 0.13 -6.36
CA ALA A 67 -12.53 -0.58 -6.55
C ALA A 67 -13.30 -0.04 -7.76
N ALA A 68 -13.32 1.28 -7.96
CA ALA A 68 -13.96 1.90 -9.11
C ALA A 68 -13.32 1.48 -10.44
N LEU A 69 -11.98 1.43 -10.50
CA LEU A 69 -11.24 0.88 -11.63
C LEU A 69 -11.53 -0.61 -11.83
N ALA A 70 -11.67 -1.40 -10.77
CA ALA A 70 -11.99 -2.82 -10.87
C ALA A 70 -13.39 -3.07 -11.45
N ASN A 71 -14.38 -2.25 -11.09
CA ASN A 71 -15.80 -2.43 -11.42
C ASN A 71 -16.22 -1.80 -12.76
N LYS A 72 -15.45 -0.85 -13.30
CA LYS A 72 -15.79 -0.20 -14.57
C LYS A 72 -15.74 -1.19 -15.73
N LYS A 73 -16.82 -1.33 -16.50
CA LYS A 73 -16.95 -2.30 -17.61
C LYS A 73 -15.89 -2.11 -18.70
N ASN A 74 -15.68 -0.88 -19.17
CA ASN A 74 -14.70 -0.53 -20.18
C ASN A 74 -13.69 0.45 -19.59
N ILE A 75 -12.46 -0.01 -19.36
CA ILE A 75 -11.35 0.81 -18.88
C ILE A 75 -10.44 1.15 -20.05
N SER A 76 -10.11 2.42 -20.15
CA SER A 76 -9.12 2.97 -21.07
C SER A 76 -7.79 3.23 -20.33
N HIS A 77 -6.74 3.48 -21.12
CA HIS A 77 -5.45 3.96 -20.58
C HIS A 77 -5.62 5.27 -19.79
N GLU A 78 -6.52 6.15 -20.23
CA GLU A 78 -6.81 7.44 -19.61
C GLU A 78 -7.39 7.30 -18.20
N ASP A 79 -8.17 6.24 -17.94
CA ASP A 79 -8.73 5.98 -16.62
C ASP A 79 -7.62 5.65 -15.60
N TYR A 80 -6.70 4.77 -15.97
CA TYR A 80 -5.53 4.46 -15.12
C TYR A 80 -4.65 5.68 -14.91
N ASN A 81 -4.45 6.48 -15.97
CA ASN A 81 -3.65 7.69 -15.91
C ASN A 81 -4.29 8.75 -15.00
N ALA A 82 -5.60 8.93 -15.08
CA ALA A 82 -6.34 9.84 -14.21
C ALA A 82 -6.24 9.43 -12.73
N VAL A 83 -6.39 8.14 -12.43
CA VAL A 83 -6.23 7.62 -11.06
C VAL A 83 -4.79 7.75 -10.57
N PHE A 84 -3.81 7.50 -11.42
CA PHE A 84 -2.40 7.67 -11.06
C PHE A 84 -2.10 9.11 -10.61
N TRP A 85 -2.43 10.08 -11.45
CA TRP A 85 -2.17 11.48 -11.14
C TRP A 85 -2.98 11.99 -9.94
N PHE A 86 -4.24 11.59 -9.86
CA PHE A 86 -5.08 11.94 -8.71
C PHE A 86 -4.52 11.37 -7.40
N SER A 87 -4.17 10.09 -7.38
CA SER A 87 -3.58 9.44 -6.21
C SER A 87 -2.26 10.11 -5.81
N LEU A 88 -1.43 10.50 -6.78
CA LEU A 88 -0.17 11.18 -6.53
C LEU A 88 -0.39 12.56 -5.89
N PHE A 89 -1.32 13.36 -6.43
CA PHE A 89 -1.65 14.67 -5.88
C PHE A 89 -2.25 14.57 -4.48
N THR A 90 -3.22 13.69 -4.31
CA THR A 90 -3.90 13.50 -3.00
C THR A 90 -2.92 13.03 -1.94
N SER A 91 -2.05 12.06 -2.28
CA SER A 91 -1.05 11.55 -1.33
C SER A 91 0.07 12.55 -1.06
N GLY A 92 0.44 13.36 -2.05
CA GLY A 92 1.38 14.46 -1.85
C GLY A 92 0.82 15.51 -0.89
N LEU A 93 -0.44 15.91 -1.09
CA LEU A 93 -1.12 16.84 -0.20
C LEU A 93 -1.25 16.25 1.22
N LEU A 94 -1.64 14.98 1.32
CA LEU A 94 -1.77 14.26 2.59
C LEU A 94 -0.42 14.18 3.31
N TYR A 95 0.66 13.87 2.60
CA TYR A 95 2.00 13.85 3.18
C TYR A 95 2.44 15.22 3.69
N ILE A 96 2.21 16.29 2.92
CA ILE A 96 2.51 17.67 3.33
C ILE A 96 1.71 18.02 4.60
N LEU A 97 0.42 17.71 4.63
CA LEU A 97 -0.44 17.93 5.79
C LEU A 97 0.09 17.21 7.03
N LEU A 98 0.40 15.91 6.90
CA LEU A 98 0.91 15.11 8.01
C LEU A 98 2.32 15.54 8.44
N PHE A 99 3.14 16.02 7.49
CA PHE A 99 4.46 16.57 7.79
C PHE A 99 4.39 17.81 8.71
N PHE A 100 3.45 18.72 8.44
CA PHE A 100 3.20 19.88 9.29
C PHE A 100 2.42 19.54 10.57
N LEU A 101 1.65 18.45 10.55
CA LEU A 101 0.93 17.96 11.73
C LEU A 101 1.85 17.22 12.71
N SER A 102 3.01 16.73 12.24
CA SER A 102 3.92 15.92 13.06
C SER A 102 4.37 16.56 14.39
N PRO A 103 4.65 17.89 14.50
CA PRO A 103 4.94 18.51 15.77
C PRO A 103 3.78 18.46 16.78
N TYR A 104 2.54 18.65 16.29
CA TYR A 104 1.33 18.60 17.13
C TYR A 104 1.05 17.18 17.62
N ILE A 105 1.33 16.17 16.79
CA ILE A 105 1.27 14.76 17.21
C ILE A 105 2.29 14.49 18.31
N ALA A 106 3.52 14.96 18.15
CA ALA A 106 4.57 14.80 19.14
C ALA A 106 4.27 15.51 20.46
N GLU A 107 3.68 16.69 20.39
CA GLU A 107 3.23 17.45 21.56
C GLU A 107 2.08 16.74 22.29
N PHE A 108 1.09 16.21 21.55
CA PHE A 108 -0.04 15.47 22.12
C PHE A 108 0.41 14.23 22.90
N TYR A 109 1.43 13.50 22.39
CA TYR A 109 1.99 12.34 23.09
C TYR A 109 3.16 12.68 24.03
N HIS A 110 3.52 13.95 24.18
CA HIS A 110 4.67 14.41 24.95
C HIS A 110 6.00 13.73 24.55
N THR A 111 6.16 13.37 23.28
CA THR A 111 7.29 12.58 22.78
C THR A 111 7.92 13.25 21.55
N PRO A 112 8.92 14.12 21.73
CA PRO A 112 9.55 14.86 20.62
C PRO A 112 10.15 13.98 19.51
N ALA A 113 10.61 12.77 19.86
CA ALA A 113 11.16 11.80 18.91
C ALA A 113 10.15 11.34 17.84
N LEU A 114 8.83 11.57 18.06
CA LEU A 114 7.79 11.28 17.06
C LEU A 114 7.86 12.20 15.85
N ILE A 115 8.42 13.40 15.94
CA ILE A 115 8.49 14.33 14.80
C ILE A 115 9.24 13.73 13.61
N PRO A 116 10.53 13.37 13.74
CA PRO A 116 11.26 12.76 12.63
C PRO A 116 10.69 11.40 12.24
N LEU A 117 10.24 10.60 13.20
CA LEU A 117 9.67 9.28 12.95
C LEU A 117 8.38 9.37 12.14
N ALA A 118 7.46 10.28 12.48
CA ALA A 118 6.21 10.53 11.76
C ALA A 118 6.49 10.97 10.32
N ARG A 119 7.36 11.96 10.14
CA ARG A 119 7.74 12.46 8.80
C ARG A 119 8.32 11.35 7.93
N TYR A 120 9.16 10.50 8.50
CA TYR A 120 9.75 9.36 7.82
C TYR A 120 8.70 8.29 7.47
N THR A 121 7.86 7.89 8.42
CA THR A 121 6.84 6.86 8.22
C THR A 121 5.76 7.29 7.22
N PHE A 122 5.32 8.55 7.31
CA PHE A 122 4.27 9.07 6.42
C PHE A 122 4.73 9.25 4.97
N LEU A 123 6.03 9.32 4.70
CA LEU A 123 6.57 9.29 3.34
C LEU A 123 6.12 8.02 2.59
N GLY A 124 5.83 6.95 3.31
CA GLY A 124 5.29 5.71 2.76
C GLY A 124 4.00 5.90 1.98
N PHE A 125 3.12 6.83 2.38
CA PHE A 125 1.88 7.12 1.65
C PHE A 125 2.15 7.71 0.26
N PHE A 126 3.12 8.61 0.17
CA PHE A 126 3.51 9.18 -1.12
C PHE A 126 4.13 8.11 -2.03
N ILE A 127 5.00 7.27 -1.49
CA ILE A 127 5.60 6.16 -2.26
C ILE A 127 4.53 5.15 -2.69
N ALA A 128 3.58 4.80 -1.81
CA ALA A 128 2.49 3.87 -2.12
C ALA A 128 1.62 4.35 -3.29
N SER A 129 1.36 5.67 -3.37
CA SER A 129 0.53 6.25 -4.42
C SER A 129 1.06 5.99 -5.83
N LEU A 130 2.37 5.92 -5.99
CA LEU A 130 3.04 5.57 -7.26
C LEU A 130 2.72 4.14 -7.72
N GLY A 131 2.31 3.26 -6.80
CA GLY A 131 1.96 1.86 -7.09
C GLY A 131 0.48 1.59 -7.31
N ILE A 132 -0.43 2.50 -6.91
CA ILE A 132 -1.89 2.24 -6.88
C ILE A 132 -2.44 1.86 -8.26
N ALA A 133 -2.18 2.65 -9.28
CA ALA A 133 -2.66 2.39 -10.65
C ALA A 133 -2.08 1.08 -11.23
N HIS A 134 -0.82 0.80 -10.94
CA HIS A 134 -0.13 -0.43 -11.37
C HIS A 134 -0.71 -1.67 -10.68
N ASN A 135 -1.00 -1.58 -9.38
CA ASN A 135 -1.66 -2.63 -8.62
C ASN A 135 -3.08 -2.90 -9.16
N ALA A 136 -3.87 -1.84 -9.43
CA ALA A 136 -5.19 -1.95 -10.04
C ALA A 136 -5.14 -2.60 -11.44
N TYR A 137 -4.13 -2.26 -12.25
CA TYR A 137 -3.90 -2.87 -13.55
C TYR A 137 -3.61 -4.38 -13.45
N LEU A 138 -2.75 -4.79 -12.52
CA LEU A 138 -2.44 -6.21 -12.29
C LEU A 138 -3.67 -6.98 -11.79
N PHE A 139 -4.43 -6.39 -10.87
CA PHE A 139 -5.63 -6.99 -10.31
C PHE A 139 -6.68 -7.23 -11.40
N ARG A 140 -6.97 -6.22 -12.23
CA ARG A 140 -7.97 -6.34 -13.29
C ARG A 140 -7.58 -7.34 -14.38
N ASN A 141 -6.30 -7.44 -14.70
CA ASN A 141 -5.80 -8.40 -15.68
C ASN A 141 -5.63 -9.82 -15.11
N LEU A 142 -6.17 -10.09 -13.90
CA LEU A 142 -6.11 -11.38 -13.21
C LEU A 142 -4.68 -11.92 -13.05
N LYS A 143 -3.70 -11.02 -12.96
CA LYS A 143 -2.29 -11.35 -12.74
C LYS A 143 -1.99 -11.68 -11.28
N VAL A 144 -2.83 -12.53 -10.65
CA VAL A 144 -2.79 -12.84 -9.22
C VAL A 144 -1.45 -13.45 -8.80
N LYS A 145 -0.89 -14.35 -9.62
CA LYS A 145 0.44 -14.94 -9.36
C LYS A 145 1.55 -13.89 -9.27
N GLN A 146 1.53 -12.91 -10.19
CA GLN A 146 2.53 -11.84 -10.19
C GLN A 146 2.36 -10.93 -8.96
N LYS A 147 1.12 -10.59 -8.62
CA LYS A 147 0.82 -9.81 -7.41
C LYS A 147 1.29 -10.54 -6.14
N ALA A 148 1.01 -11.84 -6.03
CA ALA A 148 1.47 -12.69 -4.93
C ALA A 148 3.01 -12.69 -4.83
N PHE A 149 3.70 -12.85 -5.94
CA PHE A 149 5.16 -12.81 -6.00
C PHE A 149 5.71 -11.45 -5.54
N ILE A 150 5.14 -10.35 -6.00
CA ILE A 150 5.55 -8.99 -5.62
C ILE A 150 5.40 -8.80 -4.11
N GLN A 151 4.23 -9.12 -3.56
CA GLN A 151 3.95 -8.95 -2.14
C GLN A 151 4.84 -9.82 -1.25
N LEU A 152 5.07 -11.07 -1.62
CA LEU A 152 5.96 -11.96 -0.86
C LEU A 152 7.41 -11.48 -0.92
N THR A 153 7.89 -11.06 -2.09
CA THR A 153 9.26 -10.53 -2.24
C THR A 153 9.44 -9.26 -1.41
N GLY A 154 8.49 -8.33 -1.49
CA GLY A 154 8.50 -7.10 -0.69
C GLY A 154 8.47 -7.41 0.81
N LEU A 155 7.66 -8.38 1.24
CA LEU A 155 7.56 -8.80 2.62
C LEU A 155 8.87 -9.41 3.14
N ILE A 156 9.49 -10.29 2.38
CA ILE A 156 10.77 -10.91 2.76
C ILE A 156 11.86 -9.84 2.89
N LEU A 157 12.00 -8.97 1.89
CA LEU A 157 12.99 -7.89 1.93
C LEU A 157 12.78 -6.95 3.12
N SER A 158 11.55 -6.54 3.36
CA SER A 158 11.22 -5.65 4.48
C SER A 158 11.48 -6.30 5.84
N ASN A 159 11.08 -7.55 6.02
CA ASN A 159 11.29 -8.28 7.27
C ASN A 159 12.78 -8.50 7.56
N ILE A 160 13.57 -8.89 6.55
CA ILE A 160 15.02 -9.02 6.71
C ILE A 160 15.63 -7.67 7.12
N THR A 161 15.23 -6.58 6.45
CA THR A 161 15.71 -5.24 6.79
C THR A 161 15.31 -4.85 8.21
N GLY A 162 14.04 -5.05 8.59
CA GLY A 162 13.55 -4.72 9.93
C GLY A 162 14.30 -5.46 11.04
N VAL A 163 14.47 -6.77 10.90
CA VAL A 163 15.22 -7.59 11.89
C VAL A 163 16.68 -7.19 11.94
N THR A 164 17.32 -6.96 10.80
CA THR A 164 18.72 -6.53 10.75
C THR A 164 18.93 -5.20 11.47
N LEU A 165 18.08 -4.21 11.22
CA LEU A 165 18.16 -2.91 11.86
C LEU A 165 17.84 -2.99 13.36
N ALA A 166 16.88 -3.82 13.77
CA ALA A 166 16.59 -4.07 15.18
C ALA A 166 17.79 -4.69 15.90
N LEU A 167 18.47 -5.67 15.29
CA LEU A 167 19.70 -6.26 15.82
C LEU A 167 20.87 -5.26 15.90
N CYS A 168 20.89 -4.28 15.00
CA CYS A 168 21.86 -3.16 15.04
C CYS A 168 21.53 -2.09 16.10
N GLY A 169 20.48 -2.29 16.92
CA GLY A 169 20.09 -1.35 17.97
C GLY A 169 19.33 -0.12 17.47
N MET A 170 18.77 -0.17 16.25
CA MET A 170 17.99 0.95 15.70
C MET A 170 16.56 1.02 16.23
N ALA A 171 16.18 0.13 17.17
CA ALA A 171 14.91 0.20 17.91
C ALA A 171 13.67 0.41 16.98
N TYR A 172 12.78 1.33 17.32
CA TYR A 172 11.58 1.67 16.54
C TYR A 172 11.87 2.12 15.08
N TRP A 173 13.08 2.62 14.79
CA TRP A 173 13.48 2.94 13.41
C TRP A 173 13.58 1.70 12.52
N GLY A 174 13.90 0.54 13.11
CA GLY A 174 13.88 -0.73 12.39
C GLY A 174 12.48 -1.05 11.85
N ILE A 175 11.43 -0.88 12.68
CA ILE A 175 10.03 -1.12 12.27
C ILE A 175 9.59 -0.08 11.23
N ALA A 176 9.91 1.20 11.42
CA ALA A 176 9.57 2.25 10.48
C ALA A 176 10.20 2.01 9.11
N THR A 177 11.48 1.63 9.08
CA THR A 177 12.20 1.32 7.84
C THR A 177 11.68 0.05 7.19
N GLN A 178 11.30 -0.97 7.97
CA GLN A 178 10.63 -2.16 7.46
C GLN A 178 9.37 -1.80 6.66
N GLY A 179 8.51 -0.92 7.19
CA GLY A 179 7.34 -0.44 6.50
C GLY A 179 7.65 0.28 5.19
N LEU A 180 8.63 1.18 5.20
CA LEU A 180 9.06 1.90 3.99
C LEU A 180 9.67 0.97 2.94
N VAL A 181 10.50 0.02 3.33
CA VAL A 181 11.11 -0.96 2.42
C VAL A 181 10.02 -1.83 1.79
N TYR A 182 9.01 -2.24 2.56
CA TYR A 182 7.87 -3.01 2.02
C TYR A 182 7.15 -2.24 0.92
N VAL A 183 6.74 -1.00 1.21
CA VAL A 183 6.00 -0.15 0.26
C VAL A 183 6.86 0.16 -0.97
N THR A 184 8.12 0.52 -0.78
CA THR A 184 9.05 0.87 -1.87
C THR A 184 9.30 -0.32 -2.77
N SER A 185 9.60 -1.50 -2.20
CA SER A 185 9.83 -2.73 -2.95
C SER A 185 8.61 -3.12 -3.77
N ASN A 186 7.41 -3.08 -3.16
CA ASN A 186 6.17 -3.35 -3.86
C ASN A 186 5.94 -2.36 -5.01
N THR A 187 6.14 -1.07 -4.78
CA THR A 187 5.97 -0.04 -5.80
C THR A 187 6.91 -0.27 -6.99
N ILE A 188 8.19 -0.51 -6.75
CA ILE A 188 9.18 -0.79 -7.80
C ILE A 188 8.78 -2.04 -8.59
N LEU A 189 8.40 -3.12 -7.90
CA LEU A 189 8.00 -4.35 -8.54
C LEU A 189 6.67 -4.21 -9.31
N PHE A 190 5.71 -3.43 -8.80
CA PHE A 190 4.49 -3.10 -9.55
C PHE A 190 4.81 -2.39 -10.86
N TRP A 191 5.69 -1.41 -10.85
CA TRP A 191 6.14 -0.74 -12.07
C TRP A 191 6.81 -1.71 -13.05
N ARG A 192 7.61 -2.63 -12.55
CA ARG A 192 8.34 -3.60 -13.38
C ARG A 192 7.43 -4.64 -14.04
N TYR A 193 6.39 -5.11 -13.31
CA TYR A 193 5.55 -6.25 -13.74
C TYR A 193 4.21 -5.85 -14.36
N SER A 194 3.72 -4.63 -14.15
CA SER A 194 2.44 -4.18 -14.71
C SER A 194 2.48 -4.10 -16.23
N GLY A 195 3.60 -3.60 -16.80
CA GLY A 195 3.70 -3.29 -18.22
C GLY A 195 2.95 -2.03 -18.65
N TRP A 196 2.19 -1.39 -17.74
CA TRP A 196 1.53 -0.12 -17.94
C TRP A 196 2.48 1.02 -17.54
N LYS A 197 2.40 2.16 -18.22
CA LYS A 197 3.19 3.35 -17.92
C LYS A 197 2.29 4.59 -17.91
N PRO A 198 2.43 5.49 -16.92
CA PRO A 198 1.70 6.75 -16.91
C PRO A 198 2.17 7.66 -18.05
N THR A 199 1.24 8.47 -18.54
CA THR A 199 1.52 9.55 -19.51
C THR A 199 1.32 10.91 -18.86
N LEU A 200 2.00 11.92 -19.35
CA LEU A 200 1.90 13.30 -18.83
C LEU A 200 0.57 13.99 -19.19
N HIS A 201 -0.30 13.32 -19.94
CA HIS A 201 -1.61 13.88 -20.28
C HIS A 201 -2.56 13.78 -19.07
N ILE A 202 -2.66 14.86 -18.29
CA ILE A 202 -3.50 14.93 -17.09
C ILE A 202 -4.93 15.28 -17.51
N SER A 203 -5.83 14.29 -17.45
CA SER A 203 -7.26 14.50 -17.65
C SER A 203 -8.03 13.93 -16.47
N PHE A 204 -8.74 14.78 -15.75
CA PHE A 204 -9.59 14.35 -14.62
C PHE A 204 -11.04 14.05 -15.01
N LYS A 205 -11.39 14.19 -16.31
CA LYS A 205 -12.73 13.84 -16.81
C LYS A 205 -13.16 12.39 -16.51
N PRO A 206 -12.27 11.38 -16.63
CA PRO A 206 -12.63 10.00 -16.30
C PRO A 206 -12.93 9.77 -14.82
N LEU A 207 -12.41 10.60 -13.91
CA LEU A 207 -12.66 10.48 -12.47
C LEU A 207 -14.12 10.69 -12.07
N LYS A 208 -14.85 11.59 -12.75
CA LYS A 208 -16.28 11.80 -12.50
C LYS A 208 -17.09 10.52 -12.75
N SER A 209 -16.76 9.79 -13.79
CA SER A 209 -17.40 8.50 -14.07
C SER A 209 -16.95 7.40 -13.11
N CYS A 210 -15.73 7.41 -12.61
CA CYS A 210 -15.26 6.48 -11.59
C CYS A 210 -15.93 6.72 -10.23
N LEU A 211 -16.10 7.96 -9.80
CA LEU A 211 -16.77 8.31 -8.54
C LEU A 211 -18.26 7.91 -8.51
N LEU A 212 -18.95 7.98 -9.65
CA LEU A 212 -20.35 7.54 -9.77
C LEU A 212 -20.52 6.02 -9.53
N TYR A 213 -19.48 5.21 -9.75
CA TYR A 213 -19.48 3.76 -9.52
C TYR A 213 -19.03 3.35 -8.10
N THR A 214 -18.60 4.29 -7.26
CA THR A 214 -18.26 4.03 -5.85
C THR A 214 -19.45 4.22 -4.92
N SER A 215 -20.49 4.93 -5.35
CA SER A 215 -21.73 5.07 -4.57
C SER A 215 -22.67 3.90 -4.90
N PRO A 216 -23.04 3.04 -3.92
CA PRO A 216 -24.10 2.06 -4.15
C PRO A 216 -25.36 2.82 -4.52
N SER A 217 -25.93 2.51 -5.69
CA SER A 217 -27.20 3.06 -6.10
C SER A 217 -28.26 2.65 -5.06
N PRO A 218 -29.08 3.58 -4.53
CA PRO A 218 -30.17 3.22 -3.61
C PRO A 218 -31.31 2.44 -4.29
N ARG A 219 -31.07 1.87 -5.46
CA ARG A 219 -32.11 1.24 -6.31
C ARG A 219 -31.81 -0.21 -6.72
N ASP A 220 -30.88 -0.89 -6.03
CA ASP A 220 -30.73 -2.34 -6.20
C ASP A 220 -30.95 -3.05 -4.88
#